data_d5fdf89f627f6a759903e0599aa035eb
#
_entry.id   d5fdf89f627f6a759903e0599aa035eb
#
_cell.length_a   1.000
_cell.length_b   1.000
_cell.length_c   1.000
_cell.angle_alpha   90.00
_cell.angle_beta   90.00
_cell.angle_gamma   90.00
#
_symmetry.space_group_name_H-M   'P 1'
#
loop_
_entity.id
_entity.type
_entity.pdbx_description
1 polymer ?
#
loop_
_entity_poly.entity_id
_entity_poly.type
_entity_poly.pdbx_seq_one_letter_code
_entity_poly.pdbx_strand_id
1 'polypeptide(L)'
;MDTPKRLTQKGYRPRLIEERLDTLMRAFGCVEINGPKWCGKTWTALSRSASVSRLDEPAQRAAAEVDPSLALIGDAPHLVDEWQEVPEVWDAARRFVDASGNERGTLLLTGSTALKSEDRSHVRHSGTGRIARLSMRPMALCESGDGEPLVSLASLFKGGGFAPQRRESTVEDVARWCCRGGWPANLGLSDELARETASQYVRSVLNVNVLDEGMSPELAHGLLRALAMNESQAVTYKTLMKDASYGEAGPDERTIVAYLDLFNRLKLTEDLCGWEPPMRSKARVRVRPKRYFCDPSLAAALLGATPERLLGDMQTLGMLFENLVLRDVRVFLSTYGGVDNSVHYFRDEKGLEVDLIVEHDGRWGAIEVKLSDTKADDGARNLKALEKKVLSNPAAQNAAPAFLAVVVGKGSIAYTRDDGVAVIPMAALGA
;
A
#
# COMPACT_ATOMS: atom_id res chain seq x y z
N MET A 1 20.38 19.08 26.93
CA MET A 1 18.91 18.99 26.85
C MET A 1 18.55 17.51 26.82
N ASP A 2 17.84 17.02 27.82
CA ASP A 2 17.37 15.63 27.81
C ASP A 2 16.47 15.40 26.62
N THR A 3 16.76 14.37 25.86
CA THR A 3 15.89 13.95 24.75
C THR A 3 14.53 13.57 25.34
N PRO A 4 13.40 14.14 24.89
CA PRO A 4 12.10 13.84 25.45
C PRO A 4 11.83 12.33 25.37
N LYS A 5 11.31 11.77 26.47
CA LYS A 5 10.97 10.34 26.57
C LYS A 5 9.91 10.01 25.51
N ARG A 6 10.24 9.16 24.56
CA ARG A 6 9.32 8.71 23.52
C ARG A 6 8.28 7.73 24.10
N LEU A 7 7.09 7.73 23.51
CA LEU A 7 5.97 6.86 23.91
C LEU A 7 6.00 5.49 23.21
N THR A 8 7.19 5.02 22.84
CA THR A 8 7.37 3.75 22.13
C THR A 8 6.76 2.58 22.90
N GLN A 9 5.88 1.83 22.25
CA GLN A 9 5.19 0.71 22.85
C GLN A 9 6.10 -0.52 22.95
N LYS A 10 5.92 -1.31 24.00
CA LYS A 10 6.65 -2.59 24.18
C LYS A 10 6.29 -3.54 23.03
N GLY A 11 7.30 -4.09 22.34
CA GLY A 11 7.10 -4.97 21.20
C GLY A 11 6.94 -4.24 19.86
N TYR A 12 7.07 -2.91 19.84
CA TYR A 12 7.09 -2.16 18.58
C TYR A 12 8.21 -2.67 17.66
N ARG A 13 7.88 -2.88 16.40
CA ARG A 13 8.84 -3.20 15.34
C ARG A 13 9.04 -1.97 14.46
N PRO A 14 10.28 -1.47 14.30
CA PRO A 14 10.58 -0.35 13.41
C PRO A 14 10.07 -0.61 12.00
N ARG A 15 9.59 0.45 11.36
CA ARG A 15 9.04 0.41 10.01
C ARG A 15 9.95 1.15 9.04
N LEU A 16 10.07 0.64 7.83
CA LEU A 16 10.86 1.27 6.77
C LEU A 16 10.45 2.73 6.53
N ILE A 17 9.17 3.03 6.65
CA ILE A 17 8.61 4.38 6.44
C ILE A 17 9.09 5.42 7.47
N GLU A 18 9.71 5.02 8.56
CA GLU A 18 10.15 5.92 9.63
C GLU A 18 11.18 6.96 9.16
N GLU A 19 12.10 6.57 8.27
CA GLU A 19 13.08 7.51 7.69
C GLU A 19 12.37 8.64 6.90
N ARG A 20 11.31 8.28 6.20
CA ARG A 20 10.48 9.26 5.49
C ARG A 20 9.69 10.13 6.46
N LEU A 21 9.13 9.54 7.51
CA LEU A 21 8.45 10.28 8.59
C LEU A 21 9.41 11.30 9.20
N ASP A 22 10.61 10.89 9.58
CA ASP A 22 11.64 11.78 10.14
C ASP A 22 12.02 12.90 9.18
N THR A 23 12.07 12.63 7.88
CA THR A 23 12.32 13.64 6.85
C THR A 23 11.17 14.65 6.77
N LEU A 24 9.92 14.19 6.79
CA LEU A 24 8.76 15.07 6.75
C LEU A 24 8.63 15.90 8.02
N MET A 25 8.91 15.35 9.20
CA MET A 25 8.93 16.07 10.47
C MET A 25 9.99 17.19 10.48
N ARG A 26 11.12 17.00 9.79
CA ARG A 26 12.12 18.09 9.62
C ARG A 26 11.71 19.16 8.62
N ALA A 27 10.74 18.88 7.75
CA ALA A 27 10.32 19.78 6.70
C ALA A 27 9.00 20.53 7.04
N PHE A 28 8.10 19.92 7.81
CA PHE A 28 6.76 20.42 8.08
C PHE A 28 6.48 20.53 9.59
N GLY A 29 5.59 21.43 9.97
CA GLY A 29 5.16 21.58 11.38
C GLY A 29 4.28 20.41 11.84
N CYS A 30 3.47 19.87 10.93
CA CYS A 30 2.59 18.74 11.19
C CYS A 30 2.75 17.65 10.13
N VAL A 31 2.66 16.38 10.53
CA VAL A 31 2.63 15.21 9.61
C VAL A 31 1.43 14.33 9.92
N GLU A 32 0.57 14.10 8.93
CA GLU A 32 -0.50 13.12 8.99
C GLU A 32 0.01 11.75 8.49
N ILE A 33 -0.16 10.71 9.32
CA ILE A 33 0.06 9.32 8.92
C ILE A 33 -1.30 8.67 8.67
N ASN A 34 -1.61 8.41 7.41
CA ASN A 34 -2.83 7.72 7.00
C ASN A 34 -2.54 6.31 6.49
N GLY A 35 -3.58 5.50 6.33
CA GLY A 35 -3.46 4.12 5.82
C GLY A 35 -4.53 3.20 6.39
N PRO A 36 -4.60 1.93 5.93
CA PRO A 36 -5.62 0.99 6.38
C PRO A 36 -5.59 0.79 7.90
N LYS A 37 -6.73 0.39 8.47
CA LYS A 37 -6.78 0.02 9.90
C LYS A 37 -5.76 -1.08 10.18
N TRP A 38 -5.22 -1.12 11.41
CA TRP A 38 -4.29 -2.15 11.91
C TRP A 38 -2.90 -2.23 11.24
N CYS A 39 -2.57 -1.37 10.28
CA CYS A 39 -1.24 -1.38 9.67
C CYS A 39 -0.11 -0.84 10.59
N GLY A 40 -0.45 -0.30 11.77
CA GLY A 40 0.53 0.11 12.79
C GLY A 40 0.77 1.62 12.92
N LYS A 41 -0.09 2.48 12.34
CA LYS A 41 0.04 3.95 12.35
C LYS A 41 0.28 4.55 13.73
N THR A 42 -0.62 4.25 14.66
CA THR A 42 -0.57 4.76 16.03
C THR A 42 0.75 4.42 16.72
N TRP A 43 1.22 3.17 16.61
CA TRP A 43 2.50 2.75 17.22
C TRP A 43 3.71 3.42 16.57
N THR A 44 3.68 3.59 15.26
CA THR A 44 4.73 4.33 14.52
C THR A 44 4.75 5.79 14.94
N ALA A 45 3.58 6.45 15.04
CA ALA A 45 3.49 7.82 15.52
C ALA A 45 3.96 7.97 16.98
N LEU A 46 3.51 7.07 17.88
CA LEU A 46 3.94 7.06 19.28
C LEU A 46 5.45 6.91 19.44
N SER A 47 6.12 6.14 18.55
CA SER A 47 7.58 6.01 18.58
C SER A 47 8.33 7.33 18.34
N ARG A 48 7.64 8.35 17.84
CA ARG A 48 8.17 9.69 17.56
C ARG A 48 7.60 10.77 18.48
N SER A 49 6.57 10.45 19.29
CA SER A 49 5.84 11.42 20.10
C SER A 49 6.31 11.48 21.54
N ALA A 50 6.21 12.65 22.15
CA ALA A 50 6.44 12.90 23.58
C ALA A 50 5.13 12.88 24.39
N SER A 51 3.99 13.22 23.75
CA SER A 51 2.67 13.22 24.32
C SER A 51 1.61 12.81 23.30
N VAL A 52 0.39 12.46 23.74
CA VAL A 52 -0.70 12.01 22.87
C VAL A 52 -2.06 12.44 23.40
N SER A 53 -2.91 12.92 22.49
CA SER A 53 -4.36 13.06 22.66
C SER A 53 -5.07 11.97 21.83
N ARG A 54 -6.01 11.24 22.43
CA ARG A 54 -6.73 10.12 21.82
C ARG A 54 -8.20 10.49 21.61
N LEU A 55 -8.61 10.75 20.41
CA LEU A 55 -9.97 11.19 20.10
C LEU A 55 -10.98 10.03 20.01
N ASP A 56 -10.52 8.78 20.06
CA ASP A 56 -11.38 7.62 20.31
C ASP A 56 -11.82 7.51 21.78
N GLU A 57 -11.16 8.22 22.73
CA GLU A 57 -11.56 8.30 24.12
C GLU A 57 -12.66 9.36 24.31
N PRO A 58 -13.86 9.01 24.85
CA PRO A 58 -15.01 9.90 24.88
C PRO A 58 -14.75 11.26 25.58
N ALA A 59 -13.97 11.29 26.66
CA ALA A 59 -13.67 12.52 27.39
C ALA A 59 -12.79 13.49 26.58
N GLN A 60 -11.77 12.96 25.88
CA GLN A 60 -10.89 13.78 25.06
C GLN A 60 -11.61 14.26 23.80
N ARG A 61 -12.44 13.40 23.18
CA ARG A 61 -13.29 13.77 22.05
C ARG A 61 -14.25 14.89 22.44
N ALA A 62 -15.01 14.75 23.53
CA ALA A 62 -15.95 15.77 23.98
C ALA A 62 -15.28 17.12 24.24
N ALA A 63 -14.07 17.15 24.79
CA ALA A 63 -13.30 18.38 24.95
C ALA A 63 -12.90 18.99 23.60
N ALA A 64 -12.45 18.18 22.65
CA ALA A 64 -12.07 18.63 21.30
C ALA A 64 -13.27 19.08 20.45
N GLU A 65 -14.46 18.53 20.64
CA GLU A 65 -15.71 18.99 20.02
C GLU A 65 -16.09 20.40 20.49
N VAL A 66 -15.80 20.75 21.75
CA VAL A 66 -16.00 22.12 22.29
C VAL A 66 -14.94 23.08 21.74
N ASP A 67 -13.68 22.69 21.80
CA ASP A 67 -12.55 23.46 21.26
C ASP A 67 -11.48 22.51 20.68
N PRO A 68 -11.40 22.38 19.35
CA PRO A 68 -10.43 21.51 18.69
C PRO A 68 -8.97 21.80 19.05
N SER A 69 -8.65 23.01 19.53
CA SER A 69 -7.29 23.35 19.95
C SER A 69 -6.84 22.62 21.22
N LEU A 70 -7.76 22.15 22.05
CA LEU A 70 -7.45 21.37 23.24
C LEU A 70 -6.79 20.02 22.90
N ALA A 71 -7.12 19.45 21.75
CA ALA A 71 -6.48 18.22 21.27
C ALA A 71 -5.00 18.40 20.86
N LEU A 72 -4.53 19.64 20.74
CA LEU A 72 -3.16 19.98 20.31
C LEU A 72 -2.22 20.32 21.48
N ILE A 73 -2.73 20.25 22.72
CA ILE A 73 -1.99 20.62 23.92
C ILE A 73 -1.16 19.43 24.40
N GLY A 74 0.16 19.60 24.44
CA GLY A 74 1.08 18.57 24.95
C GLY A 74 2.53 18.89 24.61
N ASP A 75 3.42 18.02 25.08
CA ASP A 75 4.86 18.11 24.78
C ASP A 75 5.14 17.69 23.33
N ALA A 76 5.90 18.51 22.61
CA ALA A 76 6.24 18.24 21.22
C ALA A 76 7.36 17.19 21.08
N PRO A 77 7.28 16.32 20.06
CA PRO A 77 6.19 16.12 19.11
C PRO A 77 4.93 15.58 19.79
N HIS A 78 3.78 16.21 19.57
CA HIS A 78 2.50 15.79 20.11
C HIS A 78 1.68 15.03 19.06
N LEU A 79 1.14 13.88 19.45
CA LEU A 79 0.28 13.05 18.60
C LEU A 79 -1.20 13.34 18.87
N VAL A 80 -1.98 13.57 17.83
CA VAL A 80 -3.45 13.46 17.89
C VAL A 80 -3.84 12.17 17.16
N ASP A 81 -4.25 11.17 17.91
CA ASP A 81 -4.65 9.85 17.39
C ASP A 81 -6.15 9.85 17.06
N GLU A 82 -6.50 9.28 15.89
CA GLU A 82 -7.85 9.23 15.30
C GLU A 82 -8.48 10.62 15.12
N TRP A 83 -7.70 11.57 14.55
CA TRP A 83 -8.12 12.97 14.40
C TRP A 83 -9.45 13.16 13.66
N GLN A 84 -9.83 12.21 12.78
CA GLN A 84 -11.08 12.24 12.02
C GLN A 84 -12.34 12.12 12.89
N GLU A 85 -12.22 11.68 14.16
CA GLU A 85 -13.34 11.69 15.10
C GLU A 85 -13.81 13.12 15.44
N VAL A 86 -12.93 14.12 15.25
CA VAL A 86 -13.24 15.56 15.36
C VAL A 86 -12.58 16.28 14.17
N PRO A 87 -13.22 16.33 12.99
CA PRO A 87 -12.63 16.83 11.75
C PRO A 87 -12.06 18.25 11.82
N GLU A 88 -12.61 19.11 12.69
CA GLU A 88 -12.16 20.48 12.92
C GLU A 88 -10.74 20.58 13.48
N VAL A 89 -10.21 19.49 14.05
CA VAL A 89 -8.81 19.38 14.51
C VAL A 89 -7.84 19.62 13.36
N TRP A 90 -8.18 19.25 12.12
CA TRP A 90 -7.35 19.52 10.95
C TRP A 90 -7.07 21.00 10.76
N ASP A 91 -8.12 21.83 10.80
CA ASP A 91 -7.99 23.27 10.65
C ASP A 91 -7.35 23.92 11.89
N ALA A 92 -7.57 23.35 13.07
CA ALA A 92 -6.89 23.77 14.29
C ALA A 92 -5.38 23.49 14.22
N ALA A 93 -4.98 22.30 13.79
CA ALA A 93 -3.57 21.94 13.60
C ALA A 93 -2.87 22.85 12.58
N ARG A 94 -3.53 23.18 11.47
CA ARG A 94 -3.01 24.16 10.51
C ARG A 94 -2.77 25.53 11.15
N ARG A 95 -3.77 26.05 11.89
CA ARG A 95 -3.63 27.36 12.61
C ARG A 95 -2.54 27.31 13.67
N PHE A 96 -2.42 26.20 14.40
CA PHE A 96 -1.36 25.99 15.38
C PHE A 96 0.03 26.10 14.75
N VAL A 97 0.26 25.44 13.61
CA VAL A 97 1.52 25.53 12.85
C VAL A 97 1.79 26.95 12.39
N ASP A 98 0.78 27.69 11.90
CA ASP A 98 0.93 29.09 11.51
C ASP A 98 1.29 29.97 12.72
N ALA A 99 0.65 29.78 13.86
CA ALA A 99 0.87 30.54 15.08
C ALA A 99 2.23 30.30 15.75
N SER A 100 2.77 29.07 15.61
CA SER A 100 4.11 28.71 16.10
C SER A 100 5.26 29.18 15.21
N GLY A 101 4.98 29.99 14.18
CA GLY A 101 6.00 30.41 13.22
C GLY A 101 6.50 29.26 12.31
N ASN A 102 5.66 28.25 12.10
CA ASN A 102 5.98 27.06 11.33
C ASN A 102 7.11 26.22 11.96
N GLU A 103 7.13 26.12 13.29
CA GLU A 103 8.03 25.24 14.01
C GLU A 103 7.81 23.79 13.54
N ARG A 104 8.91 23.11 13.19
CA ARG A 104 8.87 21.83 12.48
C ARG A 104 8.80 20.66 13.45
N GLY A 105 8.06 19.61 13.05
CA GLY A 105 7.96 18.37 13.79
C GLY A 105 7.24 18.49 15.13
N THR A 106 6.34 19.47 15.26
CA THR A 106 5.61 19.72 16.51
C THR A 106 4.39 18.82 16.67
N LEU A 107 3.72 18.48 15.56
CA LEU A 107 2.48 17.69 15.58
C LEU A 107 2.56 16.45 14.67
N LEU A 108 1.94 15.38 15.15
CA LEU A 108 1.60 14.19 14.37
C LEU A 108 0.09 13.97 14.45
N LEU A 109 -0.51 13.60 13.32
CA LEU A 109 -1.91 13.20 13.24
C LEU A 109 -1.95 11.75 12.75
N THR A 110 -2.79 10.91 13.33
CA THR A 110 -3.08 9.57 12.78
C THR A 110 -4.56 9.42 12.54
N GLY A 111 -4.90 8.81 11.40
CA GLY A 111 -6.26 8.49 11.04
C GLY A 111 -6.35 7.23 10.19
N SER A 112 -7.32 6.38 10.46
CA SER A 112 -7.50 5.10 9.78
C SER A 112 -8.50 5.16 8.63
N THR A 113 -9.29 6.23 8.56
CA THR A 113 -10.40 6.34 7.64
C THR A 113 -10.39 7.71 6.98
N ALA A 114 -10.72 7.79 5.71
CA ALA A 114 -11.09 9.07 5.14
C ALA A 114 -12.33 9.60 5.87
N LEU A 115 -12.40 10.91 6.02
CA LEU A 115 -13.57 11.59 6.56
C LEU A 115 -14.84 11.05 5.90
N LYS A 116 -15.90 10.83 6.68
CA LYS A 116 -17.24 10.54 6.18
C LYS A 116 -17.65 11.60 5.16
N SER A 117 -18.51 11.27 4.24
CA SER A 117 -18.94 12.20 3.19
C SER A 117 -19.55 13.48 3.76
N GLU A 118 -20.27 13.38 4.88
CA GLU A 118 -20.88 14.51 5.60
C GLU A 118 -19.82 15.39 6.31
N ASP A 119 -18.76 14.80 6.85
CA ASP A 119 -17.72 15.49 7.63
C ASP A 119 -16.70 16.25 6.76
N ARG A 120 -16.67 15.98 5.45
CA ARG A 120 -15.74 16.66 4.52
C ARG A 120 -15.92 18.17 4.47
N SER A 121 -17.14 18.66 4.71
CA SER A 121 -17.43 20.09 4.78
C SER A 121 -16.82 20.79 5.99
N HIS A 122 -16.46 20.04 7.03
CA HIS A 122 -15.84 20.53 8.26
C HIS A 122 -14.34 20.81 8.08
N VAL A 123 -13.69 20.16 7.11
CA VAL A 123 -12.30 20.46 6.73
C VAL A 123 -12.28 21.52 5.64
N ARG A 124 -12.08 22.78 6.02
CA ARG A 124 -12.18 23.95 5.10
C ARG A 124 -10.91 24.21 4.31
N HIS A 125 -9.75 23.72 4.79
CA HIS A 125 -8.44 23.99 4.20
C HIS A 125 -7.66 22.71 3.91
N SER A 126 -6.90 22.70 2.82
CA SER A 126 -6.09 21.54 2.40
C SER A 126 -4.90 21.22 3.31
N GLY A 127 -4.51 22.15 4.20
CA GLY A 127 -3.28 22.02 5.00
C GLY A 127 -1.98 22.21 4.21
N THR A 128 -2.05 22.56 2.92
CA THR A 128 -0.88 22.67 2.03
C THR A 128 0.21 23.56 2.61
N GLY A 129 1.44 23.04 2.66
CA GLY A 129 2.63 23.71 3.19
C GLY A 129 2.76 23.69 4.72
N ARG A 130 1.76 23.20 5.47
CA ARG A 130 1.75 23.09 6.94
C ARG A 130 1.69 21.63 7.39
N ILE A 131 0.83 20.85 6.73
CA ILE A 131 0.58 19.46 7.05
C ILE A 131 1.06 18.62 5.87
N ALA A 132 2.07 17.78 6.11
CA ALA A 132 2.49 16.74 5.17
C ALA A 132 1.64 15.50 5.35
N ARG A 133 1.45 14.73 4.28
CA ARG A 133 0.75 13.45 4.32
C ARG A 133 1.72 12.31 4.05
N LEU A 134 1.60 11.26 4.85
CA LEU A 134 2.39 10.05 4.76
C LEU A 134 1.47 8.84 4.75
N SER A 135 1.44 8.11 3.62
CA SER A 135 0.64 6.90 3.50
C SER A 135 1.42 5.69 3.98
N MET A 136 0.89 5.01 5.01
CA MET A 136 1.47 3.80 5.59
C MET A 136 0.70 2.57 5.12
N ARG A 137 1.42 1.50 4.77
CA ARG A 137 0.87 0.22 4.32
C ARG A 137 1.11 -0.89 5.34
N PRO A 138 0.47 -2.06 5.21
CA PRO A 138 0.88 -3.26 5.95
C PRO A 138 2.36 -3.56 5.76
N MET A 139 2.94 -4.37 6.63
CA MET A 139 4.38 -4.67 6.66
C MET A 139 4.82 -5.41 5.40
N ALA A 140 5.97 -5.01 4.84
CA ALA A 140 6.69 -5.80 3.86
C ALA A 140 7.29 -7.07 4.50
N LEU A 141 7.68 -8.06 3.69
CA LEU A 141 8.26 -9.31 4.20
C LEU A 141 9.53 -9.08 5.04
N CYS A 142 10.37 -8.13 4.65
CA CYS A 142 11.57 -7.79 5.44
C CYS A 142 11.23 -7.11 6.79
N GLU A 143 10.10 -6.40 6.89
CA GLU A 143 9.64 -5.81 8.15
C GLU A 143 9.00 -6.87 9.08
N SER A 144 8.31 -7.86 8.51
CA SER A 144 7.69 -8.95 9.28
C SER A 144 8.68 -9.99 9.75
N GLY A 145 9.90 -10.03 9.18
CA GLY A 145 10.95 -11.00 9.49
C GLY A 145 10.92 -12.26 8.61
N ASP A 146 10.06 -12.30 7.58
CA ASP A 146 10.02 -13.39 6.61
C ASP A 146 11.02 -13.21 5.48
N GLY A 147 11.40 -11.97 5.21
CA GLY A 147 12.41 -11.59 4.22
C GLY A 147 13.72 -11.16 4.88
N GLU A 148 14.80 -11.34 4.13
CA GLU A 148 16.12 -10.80 4.42
C GLU A 148 16.54 -9.92 3.24
N PRO A 149 16.67 -8.58 3.41
CA PRO A 149 16.87 -7.64 2.30
C PRO A 149 18.30 -7.73 1.75
N LEU A 150 18.59 -8.74 0.95
CA LEU A 150 19.90 -8.98 0.33
C LEU A 150 20.09 -8.16 -0.96
N VAL A 151 19.00 -7.83 -1.64
CA VAL A 151 18.98 -7.01 -2.86
C VAL A 151 18.11 -5.78 -2.61
N SER A 152 18.71 -4.61 -2.67
CA SER A 152 18.01 -3.34 -2.46
C SER A 152 17.44 -2.79 -3.76
N LEU A 153 16.16 -2.41 -3.75
CA LEU A 153 15.49 -1.72 -4.86
C LEU A 153 16.21 -0.41 -5.23
N ALA A 154 16.68 0.35 -4.21
CA ALA A 154 17.48 1.55 -4.44
C ALA A 154 18.81 1.26 -5.16
N SER A 155 19.47 0.15 -4.83
CA SER A 155 20.69 -0.27 -5.51
C SER A 155 20.44 -0.64 -6.97
N LEU A 156 19.31 -1.30 -7.27
CA LEU A 156 18.91 -1.60 -8.65
C LEU A 156 18.71 -0.32 -9.45
N PHE A 157 18.07 0.71 -8.88
CA PHE A 157 17.92 2.02 -9.54
C PHE A 157 19.25 2.70 -9.83
N LYS A 158 20.27 2.51 -8.99
CA LYS A 158 21.61 3.07 -9.23
C LYS A 158 22.39 2.34 -10.33
N GLY A 159 21.85 1.24 -10.86
CA GLY A 159 22.52 0.40 -11.86
C GLY A 159 23.60 -0.49 -11.24
N GLY A 160 23.56 -0.70 -9.93
CA GLY A 160 24.44 -1.62 -9.22
C GLY A 160 24.05 -3.06 -9.52
N GLY A 161 24.95 -3.84 -10.15
CA GLY A 161 24.88 -5.28 -10.11
C GLY A 161 25.10 -5.78 -8.68
N PHE A 162 24.65 -6.98 -8.39
CA PHE A 162 24.90 -7.63 -7.10
C PHE A 162 25.49 -9.03 -7.31
N ALA A 163 26.36 -9.45 -6.38
CA ALA A 163 26.88 -10.81 -6.36
C ALA A 163 25.73 -11.78 -6.03
N PRO A 164 25.75 -13.04 -6.53
CA PRO A 164 24.73 -14.02 -6.19
C PRO A 164 24.54 -14.13 -4.67
N GLN A 165 23.28 -14.04 -4.23
CA GLN A 165 22.89 -14.11 -2.82
C GLN A 165 21.93 -15.27 -2.59
N ARG A 166 22.19 -16.09 -1.57
CA ARG A 166 21.36 -17.23 -1.26
C ARG A 166 20.25 -16.86 -0.27
N ARG A 167 19.01 -16.96 -0.72
CA ARG A 167 17.81 -16.83 0.12
C ARG A 167 16.73 -17.75 -0.44
N GLU A 168 16.48 -18.84 0.25
CA GLU A 168 15.50 -19.84 -0.17
C GLU A 168 14.08 -19.41 0.27
N SER A 169 13.13 -19.64 -0.62
CA SER A 169 11.68 -19.57 -0.34
C SER A 169 10.95 -20.62 -1.16
N THR A 170 9.83 -21.09 -0.63
CA THR A 170 9.00 -22.15 -1.22
C THR A 170 7.65 -21.61 -1.65
N VAL A 171 6.89 -22.38 -2.42
CA VAL A 171 5.51 -21.99 -2.79
C VAL A 171 4.60 -22.01 -1.56
N GLU A 172 4.87 -22.89 -0.61
CA GLU A 172 4.18 -22.98 0.68
C GLU A 172 4.39 -21.69 1.50
N ASP A 173 5.61 -21.15 1.50
CA ASP A 173 5.90 -19.86 2.14
C ASP A 173 5.07 -18.75 1.49
N VAL A 174 5.01 -18.68 0.17
CA VAL A 174 4.21 -17.70 -0.57
C VAL A 174 2.73 -17.82 -0.20
N ALA A 175 2.19 -19.03 -0.17
CA ALA A 175 0.79 -19.26 0.20
C ALA A 175 0.48 -18.78 1.64
N ARG A 176 1.39 -19.06 2.59
CA ARG A 176 1.28 -18.57 3.98
C ARG A 176 1.36 -17.06 4.06
N TRP A 177 2.33 -16.42 3.39
CA TRP A 177 2.48 -14.96 3.39
C TRP A 177 1.24 -14.26 2.83
N CYS A 178 0.68 -14.76 1.73
CA CYS A 178 -0.54 -14.22 1.15
C CYS A 178 -1.76 -14.35 2.07
N CYS A 179 -1.88 -15.47 2.81
CA CYS A 179 -3.00 -15.68 3.74
C CYS A 179 -2.84 -14.91 5.05
N ARG A 180 -1.62 -14.80 5.59
CA ARG A 180 -1.35 -14.10 6.86
C ARG A 180 -1.39 -12.60 6.70
N GLY A 181 -0.90 -12.08 5.58
CA GLY A 181 -0.72 -10.66 5.33
C GLY A 181 0.40 -9.99 6.13
N GLY A 182 0.54 -8.68 5.92
CA GLY A 182 1.52 -7.82 6.56
C GLY A 182 1.00 -7.07 7.80
N TRP A 183 0.04 -7.61 8.52
CA TRP A 183 -0.54 -6.99 9.71
C TRP A 183 0.35 -7.20 10.92
N PRO A 184 0.81 -6.14 11.63
CA PRO A 184 1.67 -6.30 12.81
C PRO A 184 1.08 -7.23 13.89
N ALA A 185 -0.24 -7.20 14.07
CA ALA A 185 -0.95 -8.03 15.04
C ALA A 185 -0.94 -9.54 14.68
N ASN A 186 -0.67 -9.88 13.42
CA ASN A 186 -0.62 -11.28 12.97
C ASN A 186 0.75 -11.94 13.19
N LEU A 187 1.76 -11.15 13.55
CA LEU A 187 3.10 -11.69 13.73
C LEU A 187 3.15 -12.61 14.95
N GLY A 188 3.61 -13.84 14.72
CA GLY A 188 3.68 -14.87 15.75
C GLY A 188 2.36 -15.62 16.01
N LEU A 189 1.29 -15.30 15.27
CA LEU A 189 0.06 -16.11 15.28
C LEU A 189 0.21 -17.35 14.38
N SER A 190 -0.58 -18.38 14.65
CA SER A 190 -0.77 -19.49 13.70
C SER A 190 -1.47 -19.00 12.43
N ASP A 191 -1.31 -19.74 11.34
CA ASP A 191 -1.95 -19.42 10.05
C ASP A 191 -3.49 -19.34 10.19
N GLU A 192 -4.09 -20.16 11.03
CA GLU A 192 -5.52 -20.16 11.31
C GLU A 192 -5.96 -18.85 11.99
N LEU A 193 -5.27 -18.44 13.06
CA LEU A 193 -5.59 -17.20 13.80
C LEU A 193 -5.34 -15.96 12.94
N ALA A 194 -4.27 -15.94 12.16
CA ALA A 194 -3.99 -14.82 11.25
C ALA A 194 -5.08 -14.65 10.18
N ARG A 195 -5.63 -15.75 9.64
CA ARG A 195 -6.77 -15.70 8.70
C ARG A 195 -8.04 -15.19 9.36
N GLU A 196 -8.29 -15.58 10.61
CA GLU A 196 -9.45 -15.06 11.35
C GLU A 196 -9.36 -13.54 11.53
N THR A 197 -8.18 -12.97 11.80
CA THR A 197 -8.01 -11.52 11.90
C THR A 197 -8.34 -10.81 10.58
N ALA A 198 -7.92 -11.34 9.42
CA ALA A 198 -8.25 -10.79 8.11
C ALA A 198 -9.78 -10.88 7.83
N SER A 199 -10.41 -11.99 8.21
CA SER A 199 -11.87 -12.16 8.09
C SER A 199 -12.62 -11.17 8.96
N GLN A 200 -12.19 -10.94 10.20
CA GLN A 200 -12.78 -9.95 11.10
C GLN A 200 -12.57 -8.52 10.60
N TYR A 201 -11.42 -8.23 9.96
CA TYR A 201 -11.19 -6.95 9.31
C TYR A 201 -12.27 -6.67 8.25
N VAL A 202 -12.50 -7.60 7.33
CA VAL A 202 -13.53 -7.46 6.29
C VAL A 202 -14.91 -7.28 6.92
N ARG A 203 -15.28 -8.08 7.92
CA ARG A 203 -16.55 -7.95 8.65
C ARG A 203 -16.70 -6.58 9.30
N SER A 204 -15.63 -6.06 9.92
CA SER A 204 -15.64 -4.72 10.53
C SER A 204 -15.88 -3.62 9.50
N VAL A 205 -15.24 -3.71 8.32
CA VAL A 205 -15.49 -2.76 7.23
C VAL A 205 -16.95 -2.80 6.79
N LEU A 206 -17.52 -3.99 6.60
CA LEU A 206 -18.91 -4.15 6.16
C LEU A 206 -19.91 -3.64 7.19
N ASN A 207 -19.75 -4.04 8.45
CA ASN A 207 -20.74 -3.82 9.50
C ASN A 207 -20.61 -2.45 10.19
N VAL A 208 -19.52 -1.72 9.95
CA VAL A 208 -19.30 -0.38 10.52
C VAL A 208 -19.17 0.64 9.39
N ASN A 209 -18.07 0.59 8.64
CA ASN A 209 -17.77 1.66 7.69
C ASN A 209 -18.77 1.77 6.52
N VAL A 210 -19.24 0.64 6.00
CA VAL A 210 -20.24 0.62 4.91
C VAL A 210 -21.60 1.11 5.43
N LEU A 211 -22.01 0.67 6.60
CA LEU A 211 -23.26 1.10 7.24
C LEU A 211 -23.24 2.58 7.61
N ASP A 212 -22.12 3.08 8.14
CA ASP A 212 -21.97 4.51 8.49
C ASP A 212 -22.10 5.43 7.26
N GLU A 213 -21.78 4.94 6.06
CA GLU A 213 -21.99 5.67 4.79
C GLU A 213 -23.40 5.45 4.20
N GLY A 214 -24.31 4.75 4.91
CA GLY A 214 -25.66 4.46 4.46
C GLY A 214 -25.74 3.48 3.28
N MET A 215 -24.70 2.67 3.09
CA MET A 215 -24.60 1.71 1.97
C MET A 215 -24.94 0.28 2.42
N SER A 216 -25.33 -0.60 1.47
CA SER A 216 -25.64 -2.02 1.77
C SER A 216 -24.40 -2.86 2.00
N PRO A 217 -24.25 -3.50 3.16
CA PRO A 217 -23.17 -4.43 3.43
C PRO A 217 -23.16 -5.67 2.53
N GLU A 218 -24.35 -6.14 2.11
CA GLU A 218 -24.51 -7.31 1.24
C GLU A 218 -23.92 -7.01 -0.15
N LEU A 219 -24.28 -5.85 -0.72
CA LEU A 219 -23.73 -5.42 -2.01
C LEU A 219 -22.24 -5.13 -1.91
N ALA A 220 -21.78 -4.49 -0.83
CA ALA A 220 -20.37 -4.27 -0.56
C ALA A 220 -19.59 -5.59 -0.50
N HIS A 221 -20.14 -6.59 0.22
CA HIS A 221 -19.53 -7.93 0.30
C HIS A 221 -19.42 -8.60 -1.07
N GLY A 222 -20.52 -8.54 -1.87
CA GLY A 222 -20.55 -9.08 -3.23
C GLY A 222 -19.46 -8.43 -4.12
N LEU A 223 -19.33 -7.09 -4.06
CA LEU A 223 -18.33 -6.35 -4.82
C LEU A 223 -16.90 -6.62 -4.35
N LEU A 224 -16.65 -6.68 -3.04
CA LEU A 224 -15.34 -7.05 -2.51
C LEU A 224 -14.95 -8.46 -2.93
N ARG A 225 -15.89 -9.39 -2.93
CA ARG A 225 -15.64 -10.75 -3.42
C ARG A 225 -15.35 -10.77 -4.93
N ALA A 226 -16.10 -10.00 -5.73
CA ALA A 226 -15.83 -9.86 -7.16
C ALA A 226 -14.45 -9.26 -7.42
N LEU A 227 -14.01 -8.27 -6.63
CA LEU A 227 -12.65 -7.74 -6.68
C LEU A 227 -11.62 -8.79 -6.32
N ALA A 228 -11.84 -9.60 -5.27
CA ALA A 228 -10.93 -10.67 -4.87
C ALA A 228 -10.79 -11.77 -5.93
N MET A 229 -11.89 -12.11 -6.62
CA MET A 229 -11.87 -13.05 -7.77
C MET A 229 -11.09 -12.50 -8.97
N ASN A 230 -10.99 -11.18 -9.08
CA ASN A 230 -10.31 -10.47 -10.16
C ASN A 230 -9.07 -9.70 -9.66
N GLU A 231 -8.45 -10.16 -8.57
CA GLU A 231 -7.25 -9.57 -8.01
C GLU A 231 -6.16 -9.43 -9.08
N SER A 232 -5.41 -8.35 -9.08
CA SER A 232 -4.34 -8.08 -10.05
C SER A 232 -4.81 -7.91 -11.51
N GLN A 233 -6.12 -7.71 -11.76
CA GLN A 233 -6.64 -7.65 -13.12
C GLN A 233 -7.32 -6.32 -13.47
N ALA A 234 -7.20 -5.91 -14.73
CA ALA A 234 -7.85 -4.72 -15.28
C ALA A 234 -9.25 -5.06 -15.79
N VAL A 235 -10.18 -5.34 -14.87
CA VAL A 235 -11.56 -5.71 -15.20
C VAL A 235 -12.49 -4.51 -15.41
N THR A 236 -13.57 -4.72 -16.17
CA THR A 236 -14.58 -3.70 -16.42
C THR A 236 -15.58 -3.61 -15.26
N TYR A 237 -16.23 -2.46 -15.11
CA TYR A 237 -17.37 -2.34 -14.18
C TYR A 237 -18.45 -3.38 -14.51
N LYS A 238 -18.70 -3.65 -15.79
CA LYS A 238 -19.65 -4.67 -16.24
C LYS A 238 -19.29 -6.07 -15.73
N THR A 239 -18.00 -6.41 -15.71
CA THR A 239 -17.51 -7.68 -15.13
C THR A 239 -17.78 -7.71 -13.63
N LEU A 240 -17.40 -6.65 -12.90
CA LEU A 240 -17.65 -6.55 -11.47
C LEU A 240 -19.14 -6.61 -11.12
N MET A 241 -20.00 -5.95 -11.90
CA MET A 241 -21.45 -6.02 -11.74
C MET A 241 -21.96 -7.47 -11.85
N LYS A 242 -21.50 -8.19 -12.89
CA LYS A 242 -21.88 -9.58 -13.12
C LYS A 242 -21.42 -10.48 -11.98
N ASP A 243 -20.17 -10.34 -11.55
CA ASP A 243 -19.56 -11.20 -10.53
C ASP A 243 -20.07 -10.89 -9.11
N ALA A 244 -20.57 -9.65 -8.88
CA ALA A 244 -21.16 -9.24 -7.59
C ALA A 244 -22.66 -9.55 -7.48
N SER A 245 -23.34 -9.90 -8.58
CA SER A 245 -24.81 -10.04 -8.60
C SER A 245 -25.26 -11.37 -8.00
N TYR A 246 -26.11 -11.27 -6.98
CA TYR A 246 -26.92 -12.36 -6.45
C TYR A 246 -28.37 -12.21 -6.97
N GLY A 247 -28.62 -12.38 -8.29
CA GLY A 247 -29.96 -12.29 -8.84
C GLY A 247 -30.01 -11.61 -10.22
N GLU A 248 -31.27 -11.43 -10.75
CA GLU A 248 -31.53 -10.97 -12.14
C GLU A 248 -31.22 -9.47 -12.37
N ALA A 249 -31.27 -8.63 -11.32
CA ALA A 249 -31.01 -7.20 -11.41
C ALA A 249 -29.75 -6.84 -10.59
N GLY A 250 -28.60 -6.73 -11.25
CA GLY A 250 -27.36 -6.22 -10.62
C GLY A 250 -27.41 -4.70 -10.38
N PRO A 251 -26.48 -4.17 -9.53
CA PRO A 251 -26.35 -2.74 -9.30
C PRO A 251 -26.00 -2.00 -10.60
N ASP A 252 -26.38 -0.74 -10.70
CA ASP A 252 -25.96 0.11 -11.83
C ASP A 252 -24.48 0.55 -11.72
N GLU A 253 -23.94 1.11 -12.80
CA GLU A 253 -22.53 1.53 -12.85
C GLU A 253 -22.21 2.64 -11.83
N ARG A 254 -23.15 3.55 -11.55
CA ARG A 254 -22.96 4.64 -10.58
C ARG A 254 -22.80 4.08 -9.16
N THR A 255 -23.62 3.10 -8.85
CA THR A 255 -23.54 2.38 -7.57
C THR A 255 -22.18 1.70 -7.42
N ILE A 256 -21.71 0.98 -8.44
CA ILE A 256 -20.38 0.35 -8.41
C ILE A 256 -19.28 1.39 -8.16
N VAL A 257 -19.29 2.52 -8.89
CA VAL A 257 -18.30 3.59 -8.73
C VAL A 257 -18.31 4.15 -7.31
N ALA A 258 -19.49 4.35 -6.70
CA ALA A 258 -19.62 4.84 -5.33
C ALA A 258 -19.00 3.87 -4.30
N TYR A 259 -19.21 2.55 -4.46
CA TYR A 259 -18.59 1.55 -3.58
C TYR A 259 -17.07 1.47 -3.78
N LEU A 260 -16.58 1.52 -5.02
CA LEU A 260 -15.14 1.53 -5.31
C LEU A 260 -14.47 2.79 -4.72
N ASP A 261 -15.11 3.95 -4.81
CA ASP A 261 -14.63 5.17 -4.16
C ASP A 261 -14.57 5.02 -2.63
N LEU A 262 -15.59 4.42 -2.03
CA LEU A 262 -15.58 4.10 -0.59
C LEU A 262 -14.42 3.17 -0.24
N PHE A 263 -14.22 2.07 -0.96
CA PHE A 263 -13.14 1.11 -0.68
C PHE A 263 -11.75 1.76 -0.81
N ASN A 264 -11.54 2.62 -1.81
CA ASN A 264 -10.31 3.38 -1.97
C ASN A 264 -10.11 4.41 -0.84
N ARG A 265 -11.18 5.09 -0.40
CA ARG A 265 -11.14 6.01 0.75
C ARG A 265 -10.79 5.30 2.05
N LEU A 266 -11.33 4.11 2.26
CA LEU A 266 -11.00 3.25 3.40
C LEU A 266 -9.60 2.64 3.31
N LYS A 267 -8.86 2.90 2.23
CA LYS A 267 -7.56 2.27 1.94
C LYS A 267 -7.61 0.74 1.92
N LEU A 268 -8.79 0.20 1.59
CA LEU A 268 -9.01 -1.24 1.47
C LEU A 268 -8.50 -1.75 0.13
N THR A 269 -8.70 -0.93 -0.92
CA THR A 269 -8.24 -1.20 -2.29
C THR A 269 -7.34 -0.10 -2.80
N GLU A 270 -6.50 -0.43 -3.77
CA GLU A 270 -5.60 0.48 -4.47
C GLU A 270 -5.62 0.17 -5.97
N ASP A 271 -5.70 1.23 -6.76
CA ASP A 271 -5.63 1.12 -8.22
C ASP A 271 -4.18 1.21 -8.70
N LEU A 272 -3.81 0.37 -9.66
CA LEU A 272 -2.55 0.43 -10.38
C LEU A 272 -2.81 0.87 -11.83
N CYS A 273 -2.40 2.11 -12.16
CA CYS A 273 -2.62 2.69 -13.47
C CYS A 273 -1.67 2.14 -14.53
N GLY A 274 -2.07 2.21 -15.80
CA GLY A 274 -1.21 1.86 -16.92
C GLY A 274 -0.05 2.85 -17.08
N TRP A 275 1.08 2.35 -17.61
CA TRP A 275 2.27 3.12 -17.89
C TRP A 275 2.48 3.32 -19.38
N GLU A 276 3.02 4.47 -19.76
CA GLU A 276 3.61 4.73 -21.07
C GLU A 276 4.83 5.64 -20.94
N PRO A 277 5.90 5.41 -21.73
CA PRO A 277 7.18 6.12 -21.59
C PRO A 277 7.07 7.65 -21.61
N PRO A 278 6.31 8.31 -22.49
CA PRO A 278 6.19 9.76 -22.44
C PRO A 278 5.39 10.19 -21.21
N MET A 279 5.98 11.04 -20.37
CA MET A 279 5.34 11.57 -19.17
C MET A 279 3.96 12.21 -19.45
N ARG A 280 3.72 12.73 -20.67
CA ARG A 280 2.46 13.34 -21.13
C ARG A 280 1.62 12.43 -22.00
N SER A 281 1.83 11.11 -21.95
CA SER A 281 1.02 10.21 -22.77
C SER A 281 -0.44 10.19 -22.30
N LYS A 282 -1.35 10.34 -23.28
CA LYS A 282 -2.79 10.18 -23.03
C LYS A 282 -3.17 8.72 -22.71
N ALA A 283 -2.36 7.75 -23.09
CA ALA A 283 -2.61 6.35 -22.81
C ALA A 283 -2.47 6.02 -21.33
N ARG A 284 -1.58 6.70 -20.58
CA ARG A 284 -1.50 6.61 -19.11
C ARG A 284 -2.85 6.82 -18.42
N VAL A 285 -3.74 7.62 -19.00
CA VAL A 285 -5.06 7.94 -18.42
C VAL A 285 -6.18 7.07 -18.99
N ARG A 286 -5.98 6.48 -20.20
CA ARG A 286 -7.02 5.72 -20.93
C ARG A 286 -7.01 4.23 -20.64
N VAL A 287 -5.89 3.68 -20.16
CA VAL A 287 -5.77 2.27 -19.82
C VAL A 287 -6.49 2.03 -18.49
N ARG A 288 -7.34 0.99 -18.45
CA ARG A 288 -8.07 0.64 -17.21
C ARG A 288 -7.08 0.26 -16.11
N PRO A 289 -7.29 0.72 -14.87
CA PRO A 289 -6.41 0.32 -13.77
C PRO A 289 -6.60 -1.17 -13.46
N LYS A 290 -5.52 -1.85 -13.11
CA LYS A 290 -5.58 -3.10 -12.33
C LYS A 290 -5.99 -2.74 -10.90
N ARG A 291 -6.78 -3.61 -10.25
CA ARG A 291 -7.25 -3.38 -8.89
C ARG A 291 -6.65 -4.38 -7.94
N TYR A 292 -6.23 -3.89 -6.79
CA TYR A 292 -5.59 -4.67 -5.75
C TYR A 292 -6.18 -4.34 -4.40
N PHE A 293 -6.26 -5.32 -3.52
CA PHE A 293 -6.40 -5.02 -2.10
C PHE A 293 -5.09 -4.43 -1.57
N CYS A 294 -5.17 -3.64 -0.50
CA CYS A 294 -3.99 -3.08 0.17
C CYS A 294 -3.07 -4.16 0.77
N ASP A 295 -3.58 -5.38 0.89
CA ASP A 295 -2.88 -6.58 1.37
C ASP A 295 -3.56 -7.83 0.83
N PRO A 296 -2.80 -8.82 0.31
CA PRO A 296 -3.37 -10.03 -0.30
C PRO A 296 -4.22 -10.87 0.66
N SER A 297 -4.01 -10.77 1.97
CA SER A 297 -4.78 -11.53 2.96
C SER A 297 -6.26 -11.17 2.99
N LEU A 298 -6.62 -9.95 2.59
CA LEU A 298 -8.02 -9.53 2.51
C LEU A 298 -8.73 -10.23 1.35
N ALA A 299 -8.08 -10.31 0.18
CA ALA A 299 -8.60 -11.08 -0.95
C ALA A 299 -8.66 -12.58 -0.59
N ALA A 300 -7.62 -13.12 0.04
CA ALA A 300 -7.61 -14.51 0.51
C ALA A 300 -8.78 -14.80 1.47
N ALA A 301 -9.06 -13.91 2.43
CA ALA A 301 -10.18 -14.05 3.36
C ALA A 301 -11.54 -14.02 2.65
N LEU A 302 -11.75 -13.12 1.69
CA LEU A 302 -12.98 -13.02 0.89
C LEU A 302 -13.22 -14.25 0.02
N LEU A 303 -12.16 -14.90 -0.45
CA LEU A 303 -12.22 -16.14 -1.23
C LEU A 303 -12.30 -17.40 -0.35
N GLY A 304 -12.20 -17.27 0.97
CA GLY A 304 -12.11 -18.40 1.91
C GLY A 304 -10.88 -19.27 1.63
N ALA A 305 -9.78 -18.65 1.19
CA ALA A 305 -8.55 -19.34 0.87
C ALA A 305 -7.80 -19.75 2.15
N THR A 306 -7.14 -20.92 2.06
CA THR A 306 -6.14 -21.37 3.03
C THR A 306 -4.84 -21.65 2.28
N PRO A 307 -3.68 -21.72 2.94
CA PRO A 307 -2.45 -22.08 2.25
C PRO A 307 -2.57 -23.37 1.44
N GLU A 308 -3.21 -24.41 2.00
CA GLU A 308 -3.40 -25.71 1.33
C GLU A 308 -4.30 -25.59 0.09
N ARG A 309 -5.39 -24.79 0.17
CA ARG A 309 -6.26 -24.56 -0.99
C ARG A 309 -5.55 -23.79 -2.10
N LEU A 310 -4.72 -22.81 -1.74
CA LEU A 310 -3.94 -22.03 -2.70
C LEU A 310 -2.88 -22.89 -3.41
N LEU A 311 -2.30 -23.88 -2.73
CA LEU A 311 -1.40 -24.86 -3.36
C LEU A 311 -2.11 -25.74 -4.39
N GLY A 312 -3.43 -25.89 -4.31
CA GLY A 312 -4.28 -26.54 -5.32
C GLY A 312 -4.76 -25.60 -6.43
N ASP A 313 -4.56 -24.28 -6.29
CA ASP A 313 -5.00 -23.26 -7.26
C ASP A 313 -3.88 -22.23 -7.50
N MET A 314 -2.91 -22.62 -8.33
CA MET A 314 -1.74 -21.81 -8.65
C MET A 314 -2.09 -20.50 -9.37
N GLN A 315 -3.25 -20.43 -10.04
CA GLN A 315 -3.70 -19.21 -10.69
C GLN A 315 -4.08 -18.16 -9.64
N THR A 316 -4.91 -18.52 -8.67
CA THR A 316 -5.28 -17.63 -7.56
C THR A 316 -4.05 -17.26 -6.73
N LEU A 317 -3.17 -18.23 -6.42
CA LEU A 317 -1.93 -17.95 -5.71
C LEU A 317 -1.04 -16.96 -6.48
N GLY A 318 -0.96 -17.07 -7.80
CA GLY A 318 -0.20 -16.13 -8.65
C GLY A 318 -0.72 -14.70 -8.56
N MET A 319 -2.04 -14.50 -8.60
CA MET A 319 -2.66 -13.19 -8.46
C MET A 319 -2.41 -12.57 -7.07
N LEU A 320 -2.55 -13.36 -6.00
CA LEU A 320 -2.26 -12.90 -4.64
C LEU A 320 -0.77 -12.60 -4.43
N PHE A 321 0.11 -13.37 -5.06
CA PHE A 321 1.54 -13.13 -5.01
C PHE A 321 1.93 -11.84 -5.75
N GLU A 322 1.31 -11.53 -6.88
CA GLU A 322 1.51 -10.26 -7.58
C GLU A 322 1.12 -9.07 -6.67
N ASN A 323 0.00 -9.19 -5.93
CA ASN A 323 -0.38 -8.18 -4.93
C ASN A 323 0.67 -8.07 -3.81
N LEU A 324 1.17 -9.20 -3.27
CA LEU A 324 2.21 -9.18 -2.24
C LEU A 324 3.46 -8.43 -2.71
N VAL A 325 3.91 -8.70 -3.93
CA VAL A 325 5.06 -7.99 -4.53
C VAL A 325 4.77 -6.50 -4.70
N LEU A 326 3.58 -6.14 -5.23
CA LEU A 326 3.18 -4.73 -5.38
C LEU A 326 3.16 -4.00 -4.03
N ARG A 327 2.57 -4.62 -2.98
CA ARG A 327 2.54 -4.05 -1.62
C ARG A 327 3.96 -3.72 -1.14
N ASP A 328 4.87 -4.69 -1.23
CA ASP A 328 6.23 -4.55 -0.73
C ASP A 328 7.02 -3.53 -1.55
N VAL A 329 6.91 -3.53 -2.87
CA VAL A 329 7.55 -2.52 -3.74
C VAL A 329 7.06 -1.11 -3.39
N ARG A 330 5.77 -0.92 -3.10
CA ARG A 330 5.24 0.37 -2.65
C ARG A 330 5.77 0.77 -1.27
N VAL A 331 5.93 -0.19 -0.35
CA VAL A 331 6.58 0.07 0.96
C VAL A 331 8.03 0.51 0.74
N PHE A 332 8.80 -0.15 -0.10
CA PHE A 332 10.20 0.21 -0.39
C PHE A 332 10.31 1.61 -0.99
N LEU A 333 9.46 1.94 -1.99
CA LEU A 333 9.46 3.26 -2.61
C LEU A 333 9.07 4.39 -1.65
N SER A 334 8.24 4.09 -0.66
CA SER A 334 7.83 5.09 0.33
C SER A 334 9.03 5.64 1.14
N THR A 335 10.11 4.86 1.27
CA THR A 335 11.34 5.28 1.97
C THR A 335 12.10 6.36 1.20
N TYR A 336 12.03 6.36 -0.14
CA TYR A 336 12.76 7.31 -1.00
C TYR A 336 11.99 8.60 -1.29
N GLY A 337 10.82 8.76 -0.72
CA GLY A 337 9.95 9.88 -1.05
C GLY A 337 9.26 9.72 -2.40
N GLY A 338 9.17 8.50 -2.91
CA GLY A 338 8.33 8.14 -4.05
C GLY A 338 6.89 8.58 -3.78
N VAL A 339 6.29 9.25 -4.76
CA VAL A 339 4.86 9.58 -4.72
C VAL A 339 4.04 8.30 -4.92
N ASP A 340 2.83 8.27 -4.42
CA ASP A 340 1.90 7.13 -4.57
C ASP A 340 1.71 6.68 -6.03
N ASN A 341 2.04 7.54 -7.00
CA ASN A 341 1.97 7.29 -8.45
C ASN A 341 3.31 6.86 -9.09
N SER A 342 4.24 6.29 -8.31
CA SER A 342 5.54 5.83 -8.82
C SER A 342 5.52 4.38 -9.31
N VAL A 343 4.41 3.67 -9.15
CA VAL A 343 4.25 2.29 -9.61
C VAL A 343 3.08 2.21 -10.59
N HIS A 344 3.33 1.52 -11.69
CA HIS A 344 2.38 1.32 -12.78
C HIS A 344 2.47 -0.11 -13.30
N TYR A 345 1.59 -0.51 -14.22
CA TYR A 345 1.78 -1.70 -15.03
C TYR A 345 1.86 -1.32 -16.52
N PHE A 346 2.41 -2.20 -17.33
CA PHE A 346 2.44 -1.99 -18.78
C PHE A 346 1.57 -3.04 -19.48
N ARG A 347 0.75 -2.58 -20.42
CA ARG A 347 0.03 -3.46 -21.34
C ARG A 347 -0.18 -2.76 -22.68
N ASP A 348 0.14 -3.46 -23.76
CA ASP A 348 -0.10 -2.96 -25.12
C ASP A 348 -1.25 -3.70 -25.83
N GLU A 349 -1.60 -3.17 -27.00
CA GLU A 349 -2.65 -3.75 -27.86
C GLU A 349 -2.29 -5.12 -28.45
N LYS A 350 -0.99 -5.49 -28.46
CA LYS A 350 -0.49 -6.77 -28.96
C LYS A 350 -0.43 -7.85 -27.89
N GLY A 351 -0.84 -7.53 -26.66
CA GLY A 351 -0.89 -8.45 -25.54
C GLY A 351 0.41 -8.57 -24.75
N LEU A 352 1.44 -7.75 -25.03
CA LEU A 352 2.60 -7.66 -24.15
C LEU A 352 2.16 -6.97 -22.85
N GLU A 353 2.33 -7.66 -21.74
CA GLU A 353 2.07 -7.15 -20.39
C GLU A 353 3.32 -7.31 -19.52
N VAL A 354 3.57 -6.31 -18.66
CA VAL A 354 4.59 -6.36 -17.60
C VAL A 354 3.93 -5.89 -16.31
N ASP A 355 4.10 -6.67 -15.25
CA ASP A 355 3.33 -6.56 -14.03
C ASP A 355 3.56 -5.24 -13.30
N LEU A 356 4.82 -4.81 -13.11
CA LEU A 356 5.14 -3.55 -12.44
C LEU A 356 6.17 -2.75 -13.23
N ILE A 357 5.89 -1.47 -13.42
CA ILE A 357 6.84 -0.45 -13.83
C ILE A 357 7.03 0.50 -12.67
N VAL A 358 8.26 0.73 -12.29
CA VAL A 358 8.63 1.55 -11.14
C VAL A 358 9.37 2.78 -11.62
N GLU A 359 8.92 3.96 -11.22
CA GLU A 359 9.57 5.24 -11.57
C GLU A 359 10.18 5.89 -10.33
N HIS A 360 11.43 6.32 -10.40
CA HIS A 360 12.12 7.06 -9.36
C HIS A 360 13.18 7.97 -9.96
N ASP A 361 13.20 9.24 -9.53
CA ASP A 361 14.16 10.28 -9.99
C ASP A 361 14.31 10.35 -11.52
N GLY A 362 13.18 10.29 -12.23
CA GLY A 362 13.16 10.36 -13.70
C GLY A 362 13.70 9.12 -14.41
N ARG A 363 14.04 8.07 -13.67
CA ARG A 363 14.43 6.75 -14.19
C ARG A 363 13.28 5.76 -13.99
N TRP A 364 13.25 4.72 -14.83
CA TRP A 364 12.28 3.64 -14.71
C TRP A 364 12.96 2.29 -14.61
N GLY A 365 12.34 1.36 -13.90
CA GLY A 365 12.68 -0.05 -13.87
C GLY A 365 11.43 -0.88 -14.09
N ALA A 366 11.59 -2.16 -14.42
CA ALA A 366 10.46 -3.05 -14.64
C ALA A 366 10.64 -4.36 -13.89
N ILE A 367 9.52 -4.86 -13.35
CA ILE A 367 9.46 -6.10 -12.59
C ILE A 367 8.37 -7.02 -13.18
N GLU A 368 8.74 -8.25 -13.48
CA GLU A 368 7.83 -9.37 -13.73
C GLU A 368 7.74 -10.24 -12.49
N VAL A 369 6.54 -10.70 -12.17
CA VAL A 369 6.26 -11.54 -11.01
C VAL A 369 5.97 -12.97 -11.47
N LYS A 370 6.69 -13.93 -10.92
CA LYS A 370 6.52 -15.37 -11.23
C LYS A 370 6.52 -16.20 -9.96
N LEU A 371 5.63 -17.17 -9.84
CA LEU A 371 5.57 -18.04 -8.65
C LEU A 371 6.84 -18.88 -8.46
N SER A 372 7.60 -19.14 -9.53
CA SER A 372 8.79 -19.98 -9.47
C SER A 372 9.89 -19.46 -10.40
N ASP A 373 11.14 -19.65 -9.98
CA ASP A 373 12.35 -19.40 -10.76
C ASP A 373 12.41 -20.21 -12.07
N THR A 374 11.70 -21.35 -12.14
CA THR A 374 11.55 -22.10 -13.40
C THR A 374 10.84 -21.32 -14.51
N LYS A 375 10.17 -20.23 -14.17
CA LYS A 375 9.51 -19.31 -15.10
C LYS A 375 10.26 -17.98 -15.29
N ALA A 376 11.48 -17.89 -14.77
CA ALA A 376 12.29 -16.67 -14.89
C ALA A 376 12.59 -16.31 -16.35
N ASP A 377 12.79 -17.30 -17.22
CA ASP A 377 13.04 -17.07 -18.65
C ASP A 377 11.83 -16.44 -19.37
N ASP A 378 10.61 -16.83 -18.99
CA ASP A 378 9.39 -16.25 -19.55
C ASP A 378 9.27 -14.78 -19.13
N GLY A 379 9.52 -14.46 -17.84
CA GLY A 379 9.53 -13.10 -17.34
C GLY A 379 10.61 -12.24 -17.98
N ALA A 380 11.84 -12.75 -18.08
CA ALA A 380 12.94 -12.05 -18.71
C ALA A 380 12.64 -11.71 -20.19
N ARG A 381 11.98 -12.59 -20.91
CA ARG A 381 11.56 -12.37 -22.31
C ARG A 381 10.59 -11.20 -22.43
N ASN A 382 9.58 -11.11 -21.56
CA ASN A 382 8.63 -10.00 -21.56
C ASN A 382 9.34 -8.67 -21.23
N LEU A 383 10.23 -8.65 -20.24
CA LEU A 383 11.00 -7.48 -19.86
C LEU A 383 11.91 -6.99 -21.00
N LYS A 384 12.60 -7.89 -21.69
CA LYS A 384 13.44 -7.55 -22.86
C LYS A 384 12.61 -7.08 -24.05
N ALA A 385 11.40 -7.61 -24.23
CA ALA A 385 10.47 -7.13 -25.26
C ALA A 385 9.99 -5.70 -24.95
N LEU A 386 9.70 -5.38 -23.69
CA LEU A 386 9.37 -4.03 -23.24
C LEU A 386 10.55 -3.08 -23.45
N GLU A 387 11.75 -3.45 -22.99
CA GLU A 387 12.97 -2.64 -23.19
C GLU A 387 13.16 -2.28 -24.67
N LYS A 388 13.12 -3.28 -25.55
CA LYS A 388 13.23 -3.08 -26.99
C LYS A 388 12.16 -2.12 -27.52
N LYS A 389 10.92 -2.27 -27.05
CA LYS A 389 9.80 -1.42 -27.46
C LYS A 389 10.01 0.03 -27.02
N VAL A 390 10.45 0.26 -25.77
CA VAL A 390 10.74 1.60 -25.26
C VAL A 390 11.88 2.25 -25.99
N LEU A 391 12.99 1.55 -26.20
CA LEU A 391 14.17 2.05 -26.90
C LEU A 391 13.89 2.36 -28.37
N SER A 392 12.94 1.66 -29.02
CA SER A 392 12.53 1.92 -30.38
C SER A 392 11.50 3.05 -30.52
N ASN A 393 10.98 3.59 -29.41
CA ASN A 393 10.00 4.67 -29.42
C ASN A 393 10.69 6.04 -29.33
N PRO A 394 10.69 6.86 -30.40
CA PRO A 394 11.34 8.19 -30.39
C PRO A 394 10.76 9.11 -29.29
N ALA A 395 9.47 8.95 -28.96
CA ALA A 395 8.81 9.75 -27.93
C ALA A 395 9.29 9.40 -26.50
N ALA A 396 9.89 8.24 -26.31
CA ALA A 396 10.48 7.82 -25.02
C ALA A 396 11.89 8.39 -24.79
N GLN A 397 12.42 9.19 -25.72
CA GLN A 397 13.75 9.81 -25.63
C GLN A 397 14.89 8.80 -25.39
N ASN A 398 14.74 7.56 -25.87
CA ASN A 398 15.68 6.44 -25.71
C ASN A 398 16.05 6.14 -24.24
N ALA A 399 15.14 6.35 -23.31
CA ALA A 399 15.37 6.09 -21.90
C ALA A 399 15.50 4.58 -21.64
N ALA A 400 16.73 4.10 -21.48
CA ALA A 400 17.00 2.74 -21.03
C ALA A 400 16.47 2.53 -19.60
N PRO A 401 15.97 1.32 -19.27
CA PRO A 401 15.58 1.00 -17.89
C PRO A 401 16.79 1.07 -16.95
N ALA A 402 16.55 1.49 -15.72
CA ALA A 402 17.55 1.43 -14.67
C ALA A 402 17.87 -0.02 -14.30
N PHE A 403 16.84 -0.87 -14.30
CA PHE A 403 16.93 -2.30 -14.09
C PHE A 403 15.75 -3.04 -14.73
N LEU A 404 15.96 -4.33 -14.97
CA LEU A 404 14.93 -5.30 -15.30
C LEU A 404 15.03 -6.45 -14.30
N ALA A 405 13.93 -6.83 -13.65
CA ALA A 405 13.95 -7.87 -12.62
C ALA A 405 12.76 -8.82 -12.74
N VAL A 406 13.00 -10.11 -12.58
CA VAL A 406 11.97 -11.12 -12.33
C VAL A 406 11.97 -11.42 -10.84
N VAL A 407 10.89 -11.05 -10.15
CA VAL A 407 10.69 -11.40 -8.75
C VAL A 407 9.97 -12.74 -8.67
N VAL A 408 10.58 -13.69 -7.97
CA VAL A 408 10.08 -15.06 -7.89
C VAL A 408 9.62 -15.42 -6.48
N GLY A 409 8.51 -16.14 -6.39
CA GLY A 409 7.98 -16.65 -5.12
C GLY A 409 8.85 -17.80 -4.59
N LYS A 410 8.98 -18.86 -5.38
CA LYS A 410 9.89 -19.98 -5.12
C LYS A 410 11.22 -19.70 -5.80
N GLY A 411 12.29 -19.76 -5.05
CA GLY A 411 13.65 -19.61 -5.55
C GLY A 411 14.67 -19.76 -4.41
N SER A 412 15.92 -19.95 -4.75
CA SER A 412 16.98 -20.16 -3.75
C SER A 412 18.13 -19.14 -3.85
N ILE A 413 18.28 -18.46 -4.97
CA ILE A 413 19.40 -17.56 -5.24
C ILE A 413 18.88 -16.32 -5.97
N ALA A 414 19.29 -15.13 -5.49
CA ALA A 414 19.22 -13.90 -6.25
C ALA A 414 20.48 -13.78 -7.13
N TYR A 415 20.32 -13.53 -8.42
CA TYR A 415 21.43 -13.40 -9.37
C TYR A 415 21.06 -12.53 -10.56
N THR A 416 22.06 -12.10 -11.31
CA THR A 416 21.88 -11.41 -12.59
C THR A 416 22.20 -12.40 -13.72
N ARG A 417 21.29 -12.49 -14.69
CA ARG A 417 21.41 -13.30 -15.91
C ARG A 417 22.39 -12.65 -16.88
N ASP A 418 22.87 -13.43 -17.86
CA ASP A 418 23.77 -12.95 -18.93
C ASP A 418 23.14 -11.84 -19.78
N ASP A 419 21.79 -11.80 -19.90
CA ASP A 419 21.04 -10.74 -20.60
C ASP A 419 20.82 -9.47 -19.77
N GLY A 420 21.37 -9.43 -18.55
CA GLY A 420 21.27 -8.30 -17.62
C GLY A 420 20.00 -8.26 -16.78
N VAL A 421 19.09 -9.23 -16.92
CA VAL A 421 17.87 -9.31 -16.10
C VAL A 421 18.21 -9.92 -14.74
N ALA A 422 17.82 -9.24 -13.66
CA ALA A 422 17.94 -9.78 -12.31
C ALA A 422 16.84 -10.82 -12.04
N VAL A 423 17.17 -11.91 -11.35
CA VAL A 423 16.20 -12.87 -10.80
C VAL A 423 16.33 -12.83 -9.30
N ILE A 424 15.24 -12.51 -8.61
CA ILE A 424 15.28 -12.19 -7.17
C ILE A 424 14.15 -12.93 -6.46
N PRO A 425 14.44 -13.88 -5.56
CA PRO A 425 13.42 -14.40 -4.64
C PRO A 425 12.82 -13.24 -3.83
N MET A 426 11.49 -13.21 -3.69
CA MET A 426 10.79 -12.13 -3.00
C MET A 426 11.31 -11.93 -1.57
N ALA A 427 11.66 -13.02 -0.89
CA ALA A 427 12.25 -12.97 0.44
C ALA A 427 13.65 -12.34 0.52
N ALA A 428 14.31 -12.09 -0.62
CA ALA A 428 15.62 -11.43 -0.72
C ALA A 428 15.53 -9.95 -1.10
N LEU A 429 14.34 -9.47 -1.52
CA LEU A 429 14.15 -8.09 -1.98
C LEU A 429 13.88 -7.16 -0.79
N GLY A 430 14.48 -5.96 -0.82
CA GLY A 430 14.29 -4.90 0.18
C GLY A 430 14.33 -3.50 -0.40
N ALA A 431 14.25 -2.50 0.48
CA ALA A 431 14.27 -1.07 0.15
C ALA A 431 15.60 -0.60 -0.43
#